data_a71eedfee5b03a012e8362c68ded200c
#
_entry.id   a71eedfee5b03a012e8362c68ded200c
#
_cell.length_a   1.000
_cell.length_b   1.000
_cell.length_c   1.000
_cell.angle_alpha   90.00
_cell.angle_beta   90.00
_cell.angle_gamma   90.00
#
_symmetry.space_group_name_H-M   'P 1'
#
loop_
_entity.id
_entity.type
_entity.pdbx_description
1 polymer ?
#
loop_
_entity_poly.entity_id
_entity_poly.type
_entity_poly.pdbx_seq_one_letter_code
_entity_poly.pdbx_strand_id
1 'polypeptide(L)'
;MAEPSNIIPVPIEEEVKSSYLNYAMSVIVSRALPDVRDGLKPVHRRLLYAMDELGLRSNAPTKKSARITGDAMGKYHPHGDQSLYDALVRMAQPFSLRYPLVQGQGNFGSIDGDPPAASRYTEAKLSKIGEEMLADLDKETVDFVPNYDESLKEPSVLPSAIPNLLINGSSGIAVGMATNMPPHNLREIALAIEAFIDKPDITIDDLMNYVKGPDFPTGGIIYGLQGIKDAYETGRGRLTVRGRFIIETMKSGREQIVFTEIPYALNKTILVTRIAELVREKQIDGISDLRDESDREGIRIVLELRKGAITKIVLNQLFMRTPLQSTFGVINLALVDGVPKCLNLKELIFYFVQHRFEVITRRSKFELKKAEERAHILRGLVIALRNIDEVVAIIKSSQNIDTAKNRLCERFELSEAQAQAIVDMRLGRLTSLETDKILAELKDIEARIEYLKGLLSDPNSIRLVIKQEIHDLAEKYGDDRRTEIVPNQVEQINIEDLIKPEEMAILI
;
A
#
# COMPACT_ATOMS: atom_id res chain seq x y z
N MET A 1 -47.17 -43.92 -5.76
CA MET A 1 -47.57 -42.52 -5.95
C MET A 1 -46.33 -41.70 -5.77
N ALA A 2 -45.87 -41.00 -6.82
CA ALA A 2 -44.72 -40.09 -6.73
C ALA A 2 -45.15 -38.91 -5.87
N GLU A 3 -44.33 -38.55 -4.90
CA GLU A 3 -44.53 -37.33 -4.12
C GLU A 3 -44.58 -36.12 -5.08
N PRO A 4 -45.50 -35.16 -4.86
CA PRO A 4 -45.57 -33.99 -5.71
C PRO A 4 -44.22 -33.24 -5.56
N SER A 5 -43.46 -33.16 -6.62
CA SER A 5 -42.27 -32.31 -6.68
C SER A 5 -42.69 -30.86 -6.39
N ASN A 6 -42.13 -30.28 -5.34
CA ASN A 6 -42.44 -28.93 -4.92
C ASN A 6 -41.76 -27.95 -5.92
N ILE A 7 -42.33 -27.86 -7.13
CA ILE A 7 -41.85 -26.99 -8.19
C ILE A 7 -42.44 -25.59 -7.91
N ILE A 8 -41.60 -24.67 -7.45
CA ILE A 8 -41.98 -23.29 -7.27
C ILE A 8 -41.60 -22.55 -8.57
N PRO A 9 -42.58 -22.04 -9.36
CA PRO A 9 -42.28 -21.25 -10.55
C PRO A 9 -41.73 -19.91 -10.13
N VAL A 10 -40.50 -19.60 -10.55
CA VAL A 10 -39.84 -18.29 -10.35
C VAL A 10 -39.75 -17.60 -11.72
N PRO A 11 -40.28 -16.37 -11.88
CA PRO A 11 -40.07 -15.59 -13.11
C PRO A 11 -38.59 -15.37 -13.38
N ILE A 12 -38.16 -15.62 -14.62
CA ILE A 12 -36.76 -15.51 -15.01
C ILE A 12 -36.21 -14.12 -14.79
N GLU A 13 -37.01 -13.08 -14.92
CA GLU A 13 -36.65 -11.69 -14.68
C GLU A 13 -36.28 -11.45 -13.21
N GLU A 14 -37.01 -12.05 -12.26
CA GLU A 14 -36.73 -11.92 -10.82
C GLU A 14 -35.44 -12.66 -10.44
N GLU A 15 -35.26 -13.86 -10.96
CA GLU A 15 -34.06 -14.65 -10.72
C GLU A 15 -32.81 -13.98 -11.30
N VAL A 16 -32.87 -13.51 -12.54
CA VAL A 16 -31.77 -12.78 -13.19
C VAL A 16 -31.45 -11.51 -12.43
N LYS A 17 -32.47 -10.73 -12.02
CA LYS A 17 -32.27 -9.48 -11.24
C LYS A 17 -31.62 -9.76 -9.91
N SER A 18 -32.08 -10.76 -9.15
CA SER A 18 -31.52 -11.13 -7.85
C SER A 18 -30.09 -11.64 -7.97
N SER A 19 -29.85 -12.58 -8.88
CA SER A 19 -28.53 -13.17 -9.11
C SER A 19 -27.51 -12.15 -9.61
N TYR A 20 -27.94 -11.25 -10.54
CA TYR A 20 -27.07 -10.17 -11.03
C TYR A 20 -26.74 -9.14 -9.95
N LEU A 21 -27.69 -8.78 -9.09
CA LEU A 21 -27.47 -7.88 -7.98
C LEU A 21 -26.46 -8.47 -6.98
N ASN A 22 -26.64 -9.74 -6.61
CA ASN A 22 -25.73 -10.45 -5.70
C ASN A 22 -24.31 -10.54 -6.30
N TYR A 23 -24.21 -10.88 -7.60
CA TYR A 23 -22.92 -10.87 -8.31
C TYR A 23 -22.28 -9.50 -8.32
N ALA A 24 -23.05 -8.44 -8.67
CA ALA A 24 -22.56 -7.07 -8.70
C ALA A 24 -22.03 -6.62 -7.32
N MET A 25 -22.80 -6.88 -6.26
CA MET A 25 -22.37 -6.57 -4.88
C MET A 25 -21.08 -7.31 -4.52
N SER A 26 -20.98 -8.60 -4.83
CA SER A 26 -19.77 -9.40 -4.57
C SER A 26 -18.57 -8.84 -5.32
N VAL A 27 -18.71 -8.46 -6.60
CA VAL A 27 -17.61 -7.89 -7.39
C VAL A 27 -17.19 -6.52 -6.86
N ILE A 28 -18.14 -5.69 -6.45
CA ILE A 28 -17.88 -4.34 -5.91
C ILE A 28 -17.15 -4.43 -4.57
N VAL A 29 -17.73 -5.14 -3.61
CA VAL A 29 -17.25 -5.13 -2.22
C VAL A 29 -16.08 -6.09 -1.99
N SER A 30 -16.13 -7.29 -2.64
CA SER A 30 -15.19 -8.37 -2.31
C SER A 30 -14.11 -8.64 -3.37
N ARG A 31 -13.99 -7.80 -4.42
CA ARG A 31 -13.03 -8.07 -5.50
C ARG A 31 -12.34 -6.83 -6.06
N ALA A 32 -13.12 -5.86 -6.61
CA ALA A 32 -12.59 -4.86 -7.53
C ALA A 32 -12.13 -3.57 -6.86
N LEU A 33 -12.80 -3.15 -5.77
CA LEU A 33 -12.52 -1.89 -5.11
C LEU A 33 -11.63 -2.05 -3.87
N PRO A 34 -10.71 -1.09 -3.62
CA PRO A 34 -9.90 -1.08 -2.41
C PRO A 34 -10.71 -0.55 -1.22
N ASP A 35 -10.39 -1.00 -0.01
CA ASP A 35 -10.83 -0.36 1.23
C ASP A 35 -10.05 0.94 1.44
N VAL A 36 -10.73 1.99 1.85
CA VAL A 36 -10.11 3.32 2.01
C VAL A 36 -9.05 3.34 3.11
N ARG A 37 -9.16 2.46 4.12
CA ARG A 37 -8.31 2.40 5.32
C ARG A 37 -6.91 1.86 5.00
N ASP A 38 -6.81 0.71 4.34
CA ASP A 38 -5.53 0.05 4.00
C ASP A 38 -5.16 0.13 2.52
N GLY A 39 -6.07 0.61 1.66
CA GLY A 39 -5.84 0.75 0.23
C GLY A 39 -5.73 -0.57 -0.52
N LEU A 40 -6.16 -1.67 0.07
CA LEU A 40 -6.01 -3.00 -0.49
C LEU A 40 -7.34 -3.57 -0.96
N LYS A 41 -7.27 -4.34 -2.05
CA LYS A 41 -8.32 -5.29 -2.40
C LYS A 41 -8.17 -6.56 -1.56
N PRO A 42 -9.24 -7.37 -1.38
CA PRO A 42 -9.17 -8.59 -0.59
C PRO A 42 -8.03 -9.53 -0.99
N VAL A 43 -7.75 -9.70 -2.29
CA VAL A 43 -6.66 -10.56 -2.77
C VAL A 43 -5.28 -10.10 -2.29
N HIS A 44 -5.00 -8.79 -2.31
CA HIS A 44 -3.73 -8.24 -1.84
C HIS A 44 -3.59 -8.38 -0.33
N ARG A 45 -4.66 -8.08 0.43
CA ARG A 45 -4.69 -8.20 1.89
C ARG A 45 -4.42 -9.63 2.34
N ARG A 46 -5.08 -10.61 1.72
CA ARG A 46 -4.92 -12.04 2.01
C ARG A 46 -3.52 -12.55 1.68
N LEU A 47 -2.92 -12.08 0.57
CA LEU A 47 -1.54 -12.41 0.22
C LEU A 47 -0.54 -11.88 1.23
N LEU A 48 -0.65 -10.60 1.63
CA LEU A 48 0.25 -10.01 2.64
C LEU A 48 0.09 -10.70 3.99
N TYR A 49 -1.14 -11.02 4.39
CA TYR A 49 -1.42 -11.75 5.63
C TYR A 49 -0.83 -13.17 5.60
N ALA A 50 -1.03 -13.93 4.52
CA ALA A 50 -0.43 -15.24 4.36
C ALA A 50 1.12 -15.19 4.37
N MET A 51 1.72 -14.14 3.81
CA MET A 51 3.17 -13.95 3.87
C MET A 51 3.65 -13.68 5.29
N ASP A 52 2.88 -12.96 6.09
CA ASP A 52 3.17 -12.70 7.50
C ASP A 52 3.11 -13.99 8.33
N GLU A 53 2.05 -14.79 8.18
CA GLU A 53 1.93 -16.10 8.84
C GLU A 53 3.06 -17.07 8.46
N LEU A 54 3.54 -17.02 7.21
CA LEU A 54 4.68 -17.80 6.74
C LEU A 54 6.02 -17.27 7.29
N GLY A 55 6.03 -16.16 8.03
CA GLY A 55 7.22 -15.52 8.59
C GLY A 55 8.12 -14.89 7.51
N LEU A 56 7.56 -14.47 6.37
CA LEU A 56 8.30 -13.93 5.23
C LEU A 56 8.61 -12.43 5.42
N ARG A 57 9.24 -12.09 6.52
CA ARG A 57 9.70 -10.73 6.83
C ARG A 57 10.85 -10.31 5.91
N SER A 58 11.12 -9.01 5.83
CA SER A 58 12.16 -8.44 4.96
C SER A 58 13.57 -8.95 5.26
N ASN A 59 13.83 -9.33 6.50
CA ASN A 59 15.09 -9.94 6.97
C ASN A 59 15.12 -11.48 6.85
N ALA A 60 13.98 -12.12 6.53
CA ALA A 60 13.89 -13.57 6.35
C ALA A 60 14.34 -13.99 4.94
N PRO A 61 14.69 -15.26 4.74
CA PRO A 61 14.91 -15.79 3.38
C PRO A 61 13.62 -15.79 2.57
N THR A 62 13.76 -15.69 1.24
CA THR A 62 12.64 -15.80 0.31
C THR A 62 12.06 -17.21 0.28
N LYS A 63 10.79 -17.35 -0.09
CA LYS A 63 10.16 -18.64 -0.42
C LYS A 63 9.57 -18.60 -1.82
N LYS A 64 9.40 -19.80 -2.41
CA LYS A 64 8.77 -19.94 -3.74
C LYS A 64 7.40 -19.26 -3.75
N SER A 65 7.15 -18.47 -4.80
CA SER A 65 5.86 -17.78 -4.99
C SER A 65 4.69 -18.75 -5.01
N ALA A 66 4.87 -19.95 -5.58
CA ALA A 66 3.86 -21.01 -5.57
C ALA A 66 3.46 -21.45 -4.15
N ARG A 67 4.39 -21.38 -3.17
CA ARG A 67 4.05 -21.65 -1.77
C ARG A 67 3.18 -20.57 -1.16
N ILE A 68 3.50 -19.31 -1.46
CA ILE A 68 2.75 -18.15 -0.95
C ILE A 68 1.33 -18.15 -1.49
N THR A 69 1.19 -18.31 -2.83
CA THR A 69 -0.12 -18.35 -3.49
C THR A 69 -0.94 -19.56 -3.07
N GLY A 70 -0.29 -20.72 -2.91
CA GLY A 70 -0.96 -21.95 -2.45
C GLY A 70 -1.48 -21.83 -1.02
N ASP A 71 -0.71 -21.25 -0.10
CA ASP A 71 -1.12 -21.04 1.28
C ASP A 71 -2.28 -20.03 1.37
N ALA A 72 -2.19 -18.91 0.64
CA ALA A 72 -3.24 -17.90 0.56
C ALA A 72 -4.53 -18.46 -0.08
N MET A 73 -4.41 -19.29 -1.13
CA MET A 73 -5.54 -19.91 -1.79
C MET A 73 -6.25 -20.92 -0.88
N GLY A 74 -5.48 -21.77 -0.22
CA GLY A 74 -6.04 -22.83 0.61
C GLY A 74 -6.70 -22.30 1.89
N LYS A 75 -6.22 -21.19 2.44
CA LYS A 75 -6.71 -20.67 3.71
C LYS A 75 -7.72 -19.53 3.57
N TYR A 76 -7.55 -18.63 2.59
CA TYR A 76 -8.25 -17.33 2.61
C TYR A 76 -8.93 -16.96 1.29
N HIS A 77 -8.41 -17.40 0.14
CA HIS A 77 -8.89 -16.88 -1.15
C HIS A 77 -9.26 -18.01 -2.11
N PRO A 78 -10.54 -18.50 -2.11
CA PRO A 78 -10.99 -19.67 -2.87
C PRO A 78 -11.17 -19.35 -4.36
N HIS A 79 -10.12 -18.86 -5.02
CA HIS A 79 -10.08 -18.56 -6.45
C HIS A 79 -8.83 -19.16 -7.10
N GLY A 80 -8.73 -19.09 -8.43
CA GLY A 80 -7.61 -19.69 -9.16
C GLY A 80 -6.24 -19.12 -8.74
N ASP A 81 -5.22 -19.99 -8.72
CA ASP A 81 -3.83 -19.69 -8.34
C ASP A 81 -3.19 -18.61 -9.21
N GLN A 82 -3.54 -18.56 -10.51
CA GLN A 82 -3.01 -17.55 -11.43
C GLN A 82 -3.39 -16.13 -11.01
N SER A 83 -4.62 -15.91 -10.57
CA SER A 83 -5.06 -14.58 -10.12
C SER A 83 -4.32 -14.09 -8.86
N LEU A 84 -4.01 -15.00 -7.95
CA LEU A 84 -3.18 -14.73 -6.77
C LEU A 84 -1.73 -14.43 -7.17
N TYR A 85 -1.20 -15.23 -8.11
CA TYR A 85 0.16 -15.01 -8.58
C TYR A 85 0.32 -13.68 -9.31
N ASP A 86 -0.62 -13.31 -10.17
CA ASP A 86 -0.62 -12.01 -10.87
C ASP A 86 -0.70 -10.83 -9.88
N ALA A 87 -1.49 -10.96 -8.81
CA ALA A 87 -1.56 -9.96 -7.75
C ALA A 87 -0.22 -9.86 -6.98
N LEU A 88 0.40 -10.99 -6.64
CA LEU A 88 1.71 -11.04 -5.99
C LEU A 88 2.79 -10.39 -6.87
N VAL A 89 2.81 -10.74 -8.15
CA VAL A 89 3.73 -10.19 -9.14
C VAL A 89 3.60 -8.67 -9.21
N ARG A 90 2.38 -8.16 -9.33
CA ARG A 90 2.15 -6.72 -9.41
C ARG A 90 2.66 -5.98 -8.15
N MET A 91 2.50 -6.56 -6.96
CA MET A 91 3.02 -5.98 -5.72
C MET A 91 4.56 -5.94 -5.65
N ALA A 92 5.25 -6.74 -6.46
CA ALA A 92 6.71 -6.78 -6.53
C ALA A 92 7.30 -5.94 -7.68
N GLN A 93 6.49 -5.44 -8.63
CA GLN A 93 6.96 -4.73 -9.81
C GLN A 93 7.22 -3.24 -9.51
N PRO A 94 8.46 -2.74 -9.65
CA PRO A 94 8.78 -1.33 -9.37
C PRO A 94 8.26 -0.35 -10.43
N PHE A 95 7.82 -0.84 -11.60
CA PHE A 95 7.17 -0.05 -12.64
C PHE A 95 5.63 -0.06 -12.51
N SER A 96 5.07 -0.91 -11.65
CA SER A 96 3.62 -0.99 -11.37
C SER A 96 3.23 -0.26 -10.08
N LEU A 97 4.01 -0.43 -9.00
CA LEU A 97 3.79 0.26 -7.73
C LEU A 97 4.89 1.29 -7.47
N ARG A 98 4.51 2.45 -6.98
CA ARG A 98 5.45 3.50 -6.61
C ARG A 98 6.32 3.08 -5.42
N TYR A 99 5.73 2.33 -4.49
CA TYR A 99 6.38 1.72 -3.32
C TYR A 99 5.99 0.24 -3.24
N PRO A 100 6.80 -0.67 -3.86
CA PRO A 100 6.50 -2.09 -3.89
C PRO A 100 6.38 -2.70 -2.48
N LEU A 101 5.30 -3.45 -2.24
CA LEU A 101 5.02 -4.10 -0.95
C LEU A 101 5.70 -5.46 -0.81
N VAL A 102 6.10 -6.05 -1.94
CA VAL A 102 6.75 -7.36 -2.02
C VAL A 102 8.12 -7.20 -2.66
N GLN A 103 9.10 -7.90 -2.13
CA GLN A 103 10.42 -8.06 -2.74
C GLN A 103 10.48 -9.40 -3.45
N GLY A 104 10.58 -9.37 -4.78
CA GLY A 104 10.71 -10.55 -5.62
C GLY A 104 12.16 -10.91 -5.91
N GLN A 105 12.41 -12.21 -6.13
CA GLN A 105 13.64 -12.75 -6.66
C GLN A 105 13.34 -13.64 -7.86
N GLY A 106 13.99 -13.37 -8.99
CA GLY A 106 13.73 -14.01 -10.27
C GLY A 106 13.06 -13.06 -11.26
N ASN A 107 12.42 -13.60 -12.31
CA ASN A 107 11.73 -12.80 -13.31
C ASN A 107 10.28 -12.56 -12.91
N PHE A 108 9.97 -11.31 -12.55
CA PHE A 108 8.62 -10.81 -12.24
C PHE A 108 7.99 -10.00 -13.38
N GLY A 109 8.42 -10.26 -14.62
CA GLY A 109 7.98 -9.50 -15.79
C GLY A 109 8.79 -8.24 -16.01
N SER A 110 8.51 -7.55 -17.11
CA SER A 110 9.19 -6.31 -17.50
C SER A 110 8.22 -5.24 -18.00
N ILE A 111 8.72 -4.02 -18.12
CA ILE A 111 7.97 -2.91 -18.73
C ILE A 111 7.74 -3.14 -20.24
N ASP A 112 8.47 -4.07 -20.84
CA ASP A 112 8.28 -4.53 -22.21
C ASP A 112 7.05 -5.42 -22.39
N GLY A 113 6.42 -5.82 -21.28
CA GLY A 113 5.26 -6.69 -21.28
C GLY A 113 5.61 -8.17 -21.27
N ASP A 114 6.88 -8.53 -21.03
CA ASP A 114 7.25 -9.92 -20.79
C ASP A 114 6.51 -10.46 -19.59
N PRO A 115 5.92 -11.66 -19.68
CA PRO A 115 5.24 -12.28 -18.56
C PRO A 115 6.25 -12.68 -17.47
N PRO A 116 5.82 -12.75 -16.20
CA PRO A 116 6.65 -13.30 -15.15
C PRO A 116 6.93 -14.78 -15.42
N ALA A 117 8.04 -15.29 -14.91
CA ALA A 117 8.30 -16.72 -14.88
C ALA A 117 7.24 -17.43 -14.02
N ALA A 118 7.00 -18.72 -14.27
CA ALA A 118 6.03 -19.48 -13.50
C ALA A 118 6.33 -19.44 -11.98
N SER A 119 5.31 -19.43 -11.16
CA SER A 119 5.38 -19.25 -9.69
C SER A 119 6.31 -20.22 -8.96
N ARG A 120 6.60 -21.37 -9.56
CA ARG A 120 7.55 -22.38 -9.05
C ARG A 120 9.01 -21.96 -9.20
N TYR A 121 9.32 -21.00 -10.08
CA TYR A 121 10.69 -20.50 -10.31
C TYR A 121 10.98 -19.21 -9.56
N THR A 122 9.98 -18.35 -9.37
CA THR A 122 10.13 -17.08 -8.64
C THR A 122 10.05 -17.29 -7.14
N GLU A 123 10.68 -16.38 -6.40
CA GLU A 123 10.63 -16.34 -4.94
C GLU A 123 10.25 -14.95 -4.47
N ALA A 124 9.60 -14.86 -3.32
CA ALA A 124 9.17 -13.58 -2.76
C ALA A 124 9.24 -13.55 -1.24
N LYS A 125 9.29 -12.34 -0.70
CA LYS A 125 9.13 -11.99 0.71
C LYS A 125 8.55 -10.58 0.83
N LEU A 126 8.12 -10.16 2.01
CA LEU A 126 7.71 -8.79 2.26
C LEU A 126 8.88 -7.83 2.04
N SER A 127 8.61 -6.69 1.44
CA SER A 127 9.54 -5.56 1.44
C SER A 127 9.52 -4.88 2.82
N LYS A 128 10.51 -4.04 3.11
CA LYS A 128 10.54 -3.28 4.38
C LYS A 128 9.29 -2.41 4.55
N ILE A 129 8.85 -1.75 3.48
CA ILE A 129 7.63 -0.93 3.51
C ILE A 129 6.36 -1.80 3.54
N GLY A 130 6.40 -3.02 2.97
CA GLY A 130 5.32 -3.99 3.06
C GLY A 130 5.06 -4.50 4.48
N GLU A 131 6.09 -4.55 5.33
CA GLU A 131 5.93 -4.88 6.76
C GLU A 131 5.15 -3.80 7.53
N GLU A 132 5.26 -2.54 7.14
CA GLU A 132 4.53 -1.44 7.75
C GLU A 132 3.00 -1.54 7.52
N MET A 133 2.56 -2.32 6.52
CA MET A 133 1.14 -2.66 6.34
C MET A 133 0.59 -3.56 7.44
N LEU A 134 1.45 -4.40 8.02
CA LEU A 134 1.13 -5.46 8.99
C LEU A 134 1.57 -5.09 10.41
N ALA A 135 2.15 -3.90 10.58
CA ALA A 135 2.65 -3.44 11.89
C ALA A 135 1.54 -3.47 12.95
N ASP A 136 1.84 -4.04 14.11
CA ASP A 136 0.92 -4.16 15.25
C ASP A 136 -0.32 -5.05 15.01
N LEU A 137 -0.35 -5.91 13.99
CA LEU A 137 -1.47 -6.82 13.72
C LEU A 137 -1.74 -7.80 14.88
N ASP A 138 -0.70 -8.18 15.61
CA ASP A 138 -0.73 -9.06 16.78
C ASP A 138 -1.26 -8.39 18.06
N LYS A 139 -1.59 -7.09 18.01
CA LYS A 139 -2.03 -6.29 19.15
C LYS A 139 -3.53 -5.95 19.15
N GLU A 140 -4.35 -6.79 18.54
CA GLU A 140 -5.81 -6.61 18.46
C GLU A 140 -6.24 -5.26 17.86
N THR A 141 -5.43 -4.72 16.95
CA THR A 141 -5.62 -3.39 16.34
C THR A 141 -6.74 -3.32 15.33
N VAL A 142 -7.09 -4.46 14.72
CA VAL A 142 -8.15 -4.62 13.71
C VAL A 142 -9.03 -5.80 14.05
N ASP A 143 -10.22 -5.84 13.44
CA ASP A 143 -11.15 -6.95 13.61
C ASP A 143 -10.79 -8.11 12.68
N PHE A 144 -10.94 -9.32 13.21
CA PHE A 144 -10.80 -10.56 12.46
C PHE A 144 -12.17 -11.16 12.16
N VAL A 145 -12.37 -11.53 10.91
CA VAL A 145 -13.59 -12.18 10.41
C VAL A 145 -13.31 -13.64 10.04
N PRO A 146 -14.32 -14.52 10.05
CA PRO A 146 -14.14 -15.87 9.53
C PRO A 146 -13.71 -15.83 8.05
N ASN A 147 -12.86 -16.80 7.65
CA ASN A 147 -12.53 -17.04 6.26
C ASN A 147 -13.72 -17.70 5.52
N TYR A 148 -13.53 -18.06 4.24
CA TYR A 148 -14.59 -18.57 3.37
C TYR A 148 -15.25 -19.89 3.83
N ASP A 149 -14.56 -20.73 4.61
CA ASP A 149 -15.05 -22.02 5.14
C ASP A 149 -15.24 -22.01 6.67
N GLU A 150 -15.09 -20.82 7.31
CA GLU A 150 -15.21 -20.60 8.75
C GLU A 150 -14.20 -21.37 9.61
N SER A 151 -13.20 -22.02 9.00
CA SER A 151 -12.19 -22.81 9.72
C SER A 151 -11.11 -21.94 10.37
N LEU A 152 -10.83 -20.77 9.77
CA LEU A 152 -9.81 -19.82 10.19
C LEU A 152 -10.38 -18.40 10.26
N LYS A 153 -9.57 -17.46 10.74
CA LYS A 153 -9.90 -16.05 10.74
C LYS A 153 -8.89 -15.26 9.92
N GLU A 154 -9.38 -14.25 9.21
CA GLU A 154 -8.57 -13.30 8.47
C GLU A 154 -8.84 -11.87 8.94
N PRO A 155 -7.88 -10.94 8.83
CA PRO A 155 -8.11 -9.54 9.18
C PRO A 155 -9.07 -8.90 8.17
N SER A 156 -10.09 -8.20 8.67
CA SER A 156 -11.04 -7.45 7.83
C SER A 156 -10.36 -6.32 7.07
N VAL A 157 -9.32 -5.73 7.68
CA VAL A 157 -8.47 -4.67 7.15
C VAL A 157 -7.09 -4.79 7.81
N LEU A 158 -6.01 -4.32 7.16
CA LEU A 158 -4.70 -4.29 7.79
C LEU A 158 -4.50 -3.01 8.61
N PRO A 159 -3.68 -3.03 9.67
CA PRO A 159 -3.38 -1.85 10.47
C PRO A 159 -2.76 -0.71 9.68
N SER A 160 -2.02 -1.00 8.64
CA SER A 160 -1.42 -0.10 7.66
C SER A 160 -0.84 1.20 8.24
N ALA A 161 0.42 1.16 8.66
CA ALA A 161 1.09 2.37 9.15
C ALA A 161 1.34 3.41 8.04
N ILE A 162 1.37 2.98 6.78
CA ILE A 162 1.56 3.82 5.60
C ILE A 162 0.23 4.15 4.91
N PRO A 163 0.09 5.33 4.29
CA PRO A 163 -1.11 5.71 3.52
C PRO A 163 -1.12 5.04 2.13
N ASN A 164 -1.20 3.70 2.10
CA ASN A 164 -0.98 2.88 0.92
C ASN A 164 -1.88 3.26 -0.26
N LEU A 165 -3.17 3.58 -0.01
CA LEU A 165 -4.08 4.00 -1.07
C LEU A 165 -3.61 5.25 -1.80
N LEU A 166 -3.03 6.21 -1.08
CA LEU A 166 -2.50 7.45 -1.64
C LEU A 166 -1.16 7.24 -2.32
N ILE A 167 -0.22 6.50 -1.70
CA ILE A 167 1.14 6.39 -2.23
C ILE A 167 1.29 5.39 -3.38
N ASN A 168 0.45 4.35 -3.44
CA ASN A 168 0.48 3.34 -4.50
C ASN A 168 -0.71 3.42 -5.46
N GLY A 169 -1.78 4.10 -5.06
CA GLY A 169 -3.01 4.14 -5.84
C GLY A 169 -3.71 2.78 -5.92
N SER A 170 -4.72 2.70 -6.75
CA SER A 170 -5.43 1.45 -7.05
C SER A 170 -6.16 1.57 -8.38
N SER A 171 -6.23 0.50 -9.15
CA SER A 171 -7.05 0.43 -10.37
C SER A 171 -7.92 -0.82 -10.35
N GLY A 172 -9.17 -0.71 -10.76
CA GLY A 172 -10.10 -1.84 -10.77
C GLY A 172 -11.39 -1.53 -11.53
N ILE A 173 -11.95 -2.57 -12.13
CA ILE A 173 -13.21 -2.49 -12.88
C ILE A 173 -14.22 -3.36 -12.15
N ALA A 174 -15.28 -2.74 -11.65
CA ALA A 174 -16.41 -3.39 -11.02
C ALA A 174 -17.64 -3.34 -11.94
N VAL A 175 -18.77 -3.84 -11.47
CA VAL A 175 -20.03 -3.75 -12.21
C VAL A 175 -20.59 -2.34 -12.09
N GLY A 176 -20.72 -1.64 -13.22
CA GLY A 176 -21.26 -0.28 -13.29
C GLY A 176 -20.34 0.83 -12.78
N MET A 177 -19.15 0.52 -12.29
CA MET A 177 -18.20 1.51 -11.76
C MET A 177 -16.76 1.03 -11.89
N ALA A 178 -15.82 1.99 -11.86
CA ALA A 178 -14.38 1.70 -11.89
C ALA A 178 -13.64 2.63 -10.95
N THR A 179 -12.50 2.17 -10.47
CA THR A 179 -11.52 2.99 -9.74
C THR A 179 -10.22 3.08 -10.53
N ASN A 180 -9.61 4.25 -10.53
CA ASN A 180 -8.30 4.47 -11.13
C ASN A 180 -7.59 5.60 -10.38
N MET A 181 -7.03 5.26 -9.23
CA MET A 181 -6.37 6.18 -8.32
C MET A 181 -4.88 6.24 -8.65
N PRO A 182 -4.33 7.43 -8.90
CA PRO A 182 -2.90 7.56 -9.18
C PRO A 182 -2.06 7.43 -7.89
N PRO A 183 -0.81 6.97 -8.01
CA PRO A 183 0.15 6.99 -6.91
C PRO A 183 0.67 8.41 -6.64
N HIS A 184 1.19 8.63 -5.41
CA HIS A 184 1.77 9.91 -4.99
C HIS A 184 3.10 9.71 -4.25
N ASN A 185 3.86 10.77 -4.12
CA ASN A 185 5.10 10.79 -3.36
C ASN A 185 4.82 10.71 -1.85
N LEU A 186 5.53 9.80 -1.13
CA LEU A 186 5.31 9.58 0.30
C LEU A 186 5.62 10.82 1.14
N ARG A 187 6.71 11.56 0.83
CA ARG A 187 7.06 12.78 1.58
C ARG A 187 5.98 13.85 1.45
N GLU A 188 5.43 14.04 0.24
CA GLU A 188 4.37 15.01 0.00
C GLU A 188 3.07 14.63 0.74
N ILE A 189 2.69 13.35 0.70
CA ILE A 189 1.51 12.87 1.42
C ILE A 189 1.70 12.95 2.93
N ALA A 190 2.88 12.64 3.45
CA ALA A 190 3.18 12.76 4.87
C ALA A 190 3.03 14.22 5.36
N LEU A 191 3.62 15.18 4.64
CA LEU A 191 3.47 16.60 4.94
C LEU A 191 2.01 17.07 4.90
N ALA A 192 1.21 16.56 3.94
CA ALA A 192 -0.21 16.88 3.87
C ALA A 192 -1.01 16.28 5.03
N ILE A 193 -0.67 15.06 5.48
CA ILE A 193 -1.27 14.43 6.66
C ILE A 193 -0.92 15.22 7.93
N GLU A 194 0.35 15.64 8.09
CA GLU A 194 0.78 16.48 9.21
C GLU A 194 0.02 17.81 9.23
N ALA A 195 -0.09 18.49 8.08
CA ALA A 195 -0.82 19.73 7.94
C ALA A 195 -2.33 19.56 8.25
N PHE A 196 -2.92 18.44 7.85
CA PHE A 196 -4.32 18.09 8.17
C PHE A 196 -4.52 17.84 9.66
N ILE A 197 -3.57 17.17 10.33
CA ILE A 197 -3.62 16.93 11.79
C ILE A 197 -3.55 18.26 12.54
N ASP A 198 -2.66 19.18 12.12
CA ASP A 198 -2.51 20.48 12.75
C ASP A 198 -3.73 21.40 12.51
N LYS A 199 -4.34 21.31 11.32
CA LYS A 199 -5.50 22.12 10.92
C LYS A 199 -6.55 21.23 10.20
N PRO A 200 -7.49 20.59 10.92
CA PRO A 200 -8.50 19.72 10.30
C PRO A 200 -9.40 20.42 9.28
N ASP A 201 -9.57 21.74 9.38
CA ASP A 201 -10.36 22.53 8.44
C ASP A 201 -9.56 23.02 7.20
N ILE A 202 -8.31 22.55 7.02
CA ILE A 202 -7.46 22.87 5.87
C ILE A 202 -8.23 22.67 4.55
N THR A 203 -8.09 23.61 3.63
CA THR A 203 -8.73 23.53 2.31
C THR A 203 -7.96 22.60 1.36
N ILE A 204 -8.60 22.18 0.28
CA ILE A 204 -7.93 21.36 -0.74
C ILE A 204 -6.83 22.17 -1.44
N ASP A 205 -7.07 23.46 -1.71
CA ASP A 205 -6.07 24.36 -2.28
C ASP A 205 -4.82 24.47 -1.36
N ASP A 206 -5.02 24.54 -0.04
CA ASP A 206 -3.91 24.53 0.92
C ASP A 206 -3.17 23.18 0.91
N LEU A 207 -3.88 22.06 0.82
CA LEU A 207 -3.28 20.71 0.71
C LEU A 207 -2.45 20.54 -0.57
N MET A 208 -2.84 21.20 -1.66
CA MET A 208 -2.07 21.21 -2.92
C MET A 208 -0.73 21.94 -2.81
N ASN A 209 -0.51 22.73 -1.74
CA ASN A 209 0.83 23.27 -1.46
C ASN A 209 1.82 22.17 -1.03
N TYR A 210 1.33 21.08 -0.45
CA TYR A 210 2.11 19.92 -0.03
C TYR A 210 2.10 18.83 -1.09
N VAL A 211 0.92 18.43 -1.58
CA VAL A 211 0.75 17.40 -2.61
C VAL A 211 0.65 18.08 -3.98
N LYS A 212 1.76 18.13 -4.70
CA LYS A 212 1.83 18.82 -6.00
C LYS A 212 1.01 18.15 -7.08
N GLY A 213 0.89 16.82 -7.02
CA GLY A 213 0.19 15.99 -7.99
C GLY A 213 0.61 14.53 -7.90
N PRO A 214 0.06 13.66 -8.74
CA PRO A 214 0.48 12.27 -8.85
C PRO A 214 1.99 12.12 -9.12
N ASP A 215 2.55 11.00 -8.65
CA ASP A 215 3.97 10.65 -8.82
C ASP A 215 4.09 9.21 -9.32
N PHE A 216 4.17 9.04 -10.62
CA PHE A 216 4.18 7.73 -11.27
C PHE A 216 5.53 7.02 -11.12
N PRO A 217 5.55 5.69 -10.93
CA PRO A 217 6.79 4.92 -10.79
C PRO A 217 7.68 5.01 -12.04
N THR A 218 7.10 5.20 -13.22
CA THR A 218 7.81 5.32 -14.50
C THR A 218 8.20 6.76 -14.85
N GLY A 219 7.99 7.72 -13.94
CA GLY A 219 8.28 9.14 -14.19
C GLY A 219 7.30 9.79 -15.17
N GLY A 220 7.84 10.44 -16.20
CA GLY A 220 7.07 11.20 -17.18
C GLY A 220 6.76 12.62 -16.73
N ILE A 221 5.97 13.34 -17.55
CA ILE A 221 5.63 14.73 -17.35
C ILE A 221 4.11 14.89 -17.38
N ILE A 222 3.54 15.46 -16.32
CA ILE A 222 2.12 15.85 -16.28
C ILE A 222 2.00 17.31 -16.75
N TYR A 223 1.14 17.55 -17.73
CA TYR A 223 0.86 18.89 -18.26
C TYR A 223 -0.48 19.42 -17.78
N GLY A 224 -0.46 20.67 -17.26
CA GLY A 224 -1.64 21.38 -16.77
C GLY A 224 -2.03 21.01 -15.34
N LEU A 225 -2.36 22.04 -14.55
CA LEU A 225 -2.76 21.88 -13.14
C LEU A 225 -4.25 21.61 -12.97
N GLN A 226 -5.10 21.99 -13.96
CA GLN A 226 -6.54 21.91 -13.81
C GLN A 226 -7.04 20.48 -13.58
N GLY A 227 -6.51 19.51 -14.33
CA GLY A 227 -6.89 18.10 -14.17
C GLY A 227 -6.50 17.52 -12.79
N ILE A 228 -5.38 18.00 -12.19
CA ILE A 228 -4.97 17.65 -10.83
C ILE A 228 -5.95 18.27 -9.84
N LYS A 229 -6.28 19.55 -10.00
CA LYS A 229 -7.23 20.27 -9.14
C LYS A 229 -8.60 19.60 -9.15
N ASP A 230 -9.14 19.33 -10.33
CA ASP A 230 -10.42 18.62 -10.49
C ASP A 230 -10.41 17.25 -9.77
N ALA A 231 -9.32 16.49 -9.94
CA ALA A 231 -9.17 15.19 -9.28
C ALA A 231 -9.14 15.29 -7.75
N TYR A 232 -8.49 16.32 -7.23
CA TYR A 232 -8.38 16.51 -5.78
C TYR A 232 -9.64 17.10 -5.15
N GLU A 233 -10.37 17.95 -5.86
CA GLU A 233 -11.63 18.55 -5.40
C GLU A 233 -12.82 17.60 -5.51
N THR A 234 -12.91 16.85 -6.61
CA THR A 234 -14.11 16.07 -6.94
C THR A 234 -13.90 14.55 -6.91
N GLY A 235 -12.67 14.09 -6.75
CA GLY A 235 -12.30 12.69 -6.92
C GLY A 235 -12.26 12.23 -8.38
N ARG A 236 -12.45 13.15 -9.35
CA ARG A 236 -12.41 12.84 -10.79
C ARG A 236 -11.62 13.91 -11.54
N GLY A 237 -10.72 13.47 -12.43
CA GLY A 237 -9.93 14.40 -13.23
C GLY A 237 -9.32 13.73 -14.45
N ARG A 238 -8.76 14.53 -15.34
CA ARG A 238 -8.05 14.06 -16.54
C ARG A 238 -6.66 14.66 -16.55
N LEU A 239 -5.64 13.82 -16.49
CA LEU A 239 -4.25 14.24 -16.51
C LEU A 239 -3.67 13.94 -17.88
N THR A 240 -3.06 14.92 -18.53
CA THR A 240 -2.26 14.68 -19.73
C THR A 240 -0.85 14.32 -19.32
N VAL A 241 -0.44 13.10 -19.63
CA VAL A 241 0.89 12.56 -19.30
C VAL A 241 1.69 12.35 -20.57
N ARG A 242 2.92 12.86 -20.60
CA ARG A 242 3.89 12.66 -21.70
C ARG A 242 5.11 11.90 -21.22
N GLY A 243 5.70 11.12 -22.13
CA GLY A 243 7.05 10.58 -21.94
C GLY A 243 8.09 11.71 -21.92
N ARG A 244 9.15 11.54 -21.13
CA ARG A 244 10.29 12.44 -21.11
C ARG A 244 11.25 12.10 -22.24
N PHE A 245 11.74 13.13 -22.93
CA PHE A 245 12.71 12.97 -24.01
C PHE A 245 13.84 13.97 -23.90
N ILE A 246 14.96 13.65 -24.55
CA ILE A 246 16.09 14.53 -24.80
C ILE A 246 16.42 14.53 -26.29
N ILE A 247 16.99 15.61 -26.77
CA ILE A 247 17.47 15.71 -28.15
C ILE A 247 18.99 15.64 -28.08
N GLU A 248 19.59 14.69 -28.78
CA GLU A 248 21.02 14.50 -28.87
C GLU A 248 21.49 14.75 -30.31
N THR A 249 22.67 15.35 -30.45
CA THR A 249 23.31 15.54 -31.76
C THR A 249 24.34 14.45 -32.00
N MET A 250 24.17 13.68 -33.07
CA MET A 250 25.08 12.62 -33.47
C MET A 250 26.36 13.20 -34.03
N LYS A 251 27.44 12.38 -34.10
CA LYS A 251 28.73 12.73 -34.74
C LYS A 251 28.56 13.11 -36.20
N SER A 252 27.50 12.65 -36.86
CA SER A 252 27.16 12.97 -38.27
C SER A 252 26.49 14.35 -38.43
N GLY A 253 26.25 15.10 -37.35
CA GLY A 253 25.50 16.36 -37.35
C GLY A 253 23.99 16.19 -37.49
N ARG A 254 23.46 14.94 -37.48
CA ARG A 254 22.02 14.67 -37.41
C ARG A 254 21.55 14.68 -35.96
N GLU A 255 20.30 15.01 -35.76
CA GLU A 255 19.64 14.92 -34.43
C GLU A 255 19.03 13.53 -34.24
N GLN A 256 18.93 13.12 -32.99
CA GLN A 256 18.15 11.97 -32.55
C GLN A 256 17.32 12.36 -31.33
N ILE A 257 16.10 11.82 -31.28
CA ILE A 257 15.19 11.97 -30.14
C ILE A 257 15.35 10.70 -29.29
N VAL A 258 15.63 10.87 -28.01
CA VAL A 258 15.79 9.77 -27.06
C VAL A 258 14.74 9.89 -25.98
N PHE A 259 13.82 8.94 -25.91
CA PHE A 259 12.86 8.85 -24.81
C PHE A 259 13.48 8.08 -23.65
N THR A 260 13.53 8.72 -22.50
CA THR A 260 14.07 8.16 -21.24
C THR A 260 13.00 7.72 -20.26
N GLU A 261 11.78 8.22 -20.41
CA GLU A 261 10.63 7.84 -19.59
C GLU A 261 9.38 7.75 -20.48
N ILE A 262 8.49 6.81 -20.17
CA ILE A 262 7.21 6.62 -20.87
C ILE A 262 6.04 6.79 -19.91
N PRO A 263 4.84 7.13 -20.40
CA PRO A 263 3.64 7.24 -19.59
C PRO A 263 3.38 5.98 -18.76
N TYR A 264 2.84 6.17 -17.56
CA TYR A 264 2.53 5.08 -16.63
C TYR A 264 1.54 4.07 -17.22
N ALA A 265 1.75 2.79 -16.91
CA ALA A 265 0.99 1.64 -17.39
C ALA A 265 1.03 1.41 -18.92
N LEU A 266 1.99 2.01 -19.60
CA LEU A 266 2.23 1.77 -21.03
C LEU A 266 3.23 0.62 -21.23
N ASN A 267 2.92 -0.30 -22.15
CA ASN A 267 3.83 -1.34 -22.59
C ASN A 267 4.83 -0.76 -23.60
N LYS A 268 6.14 -0.88 -23.30
CA LYS A 268 7.21 -0.29 -24.13
C LYS A 268 7.30 -0.95 -25.51
N THR A 269 7.20 -2.27 -25.59
CA THR A 269 7.25 -3.00 -26.86
C THR A 269 6.12 -2.62 -27.81
N ILE A 270 4.88 -2.51 -27.27
CA ILE A 270 3.72 -2.06 -28.05
C ILE A 270 3.94 -0.64 -28.57
N LEU A 271 4.49 0.24 -27.74
CA LEU A 271 4.81 1.62 -28.15
C LEU A 271 5.82 1.64 -29.29
N VAL A 272 6.95 0.93 -29.15
CA VAL A 272 8.02 0.87 -30.16
C VAL A 272 7.48 0.29 -31.47
N THR A 273 6.72 -0.80 -31.40
CA THR A 273 6.07 -1.41 -32.56
C THR A 273 5.12 -0.41 -33.26
N ARG A 274 4.31 0.31 -32.49
CA ARG A 274 3.38 1.31 -33.06
C ARG A 274 4.10 2.45 -33.75
N ILE A 275 5.21 2.93 -33.19
CA ILE A 275 6.06 3.95 -33.85
C ILE A 275 6.61 3.42 -35.18
N ALA A 276 7.15 2.20 -35.18
CA ALA A 276 7.68 1.58 -36.39
C ALA A 276 6.63 1.41 -37.50
N GLU A 277 5.41 1.00 -37.13
CA GLU A 277 4.28 0.91 -38.06
C GLU A 277 3.96 2.26 -38.70
N LEU A 278 3.81 3.31 -37.87
CA LEU A 278 3.48 4.66 -38.35
C LEU A 278 4.56 5.25 -39.26
N VAL A 279 5.84 4.93 -39.01
CA VAL A 279 6.96 5.33 -39.88
C VAL A 279 6.89 4.57 -41.20
N ARG A 280 6.65 3.25 -41.18
CA ARG A 280 6.50 2.42 -42.40
C ARG A 280 5.33 2.84 -43.25
N GLU A 281 4.20 3.20 -42.65
CA GLU A 281 2.98 3.70 -43.30
C GLU A 281 3.12 5.17 -43.74
N LYS A 282 4.26 5.81 -43.51
CA LYS A 282 4.51 7.23 -43.80
C LYS A 282 3.54 8.21 -43.14
N GLN A 283 2.95 7.80 -42.02
CA GLN A 283 2.12 8.66 -41.18
C GLN A 283 2.97 9.55 -40.26
N ILE A 284 4.20 9.12 -39.94
CA ILE A 284 5.24 9.93 -39.31
C ILE A 284 6.43 9.96 -40.29
N ASP A 285 6.79 11.17 -40.73
CA ASP A 285 7.97 11.35 -41.57
C ASP A 285 9.13 11.93 -40.77
N GLY A 286 10.34 11.86 -41.37
CA GLY A 286 11.55 12.42 -40.75
C GLY A 286 12.34 11.47 -39.86
N ILE A 287 11.87 10.26 -39.58
CA ILE A 287 12.61 9.23 -38.82
C ILE A 287 13.38 8.33 -39.81
N SER A 288 14.67 8.13 -39.57
CA SER A 288 15.53 7.24 -40.38
C SER A 288 15.69 5.88 -39.74
N ASP A 289 15.75 5.81 -38.41
CA ASP A 289 15.95 4.57 -37.67
C ASP A 289 15.29 4.65 -36.29
N LEU A 290 14.91 3.48 -35.75
CA LEU A 290 14.28 3.33 -34.44
C LEU A 290 14.96 2.14 -33.74
N ARG A 291 15.54 2.40 -32.58
CA ARG A 291 16.20 1.38 -31.75
C ARG A 291 15.74 1.47 -30.31
N ASP A 292 15.62 0.32 -29.65
CA ASP A 292 15.49 0.21 -28.21
C ASP A 292 16.87 -0.14 -27.62
N GLU A 293 17.44 0.81 -26.92
CA GLU A 293 18.75 0.69 -26.24
C GLU A 293 18.59 0.63 -24.71
N SER A 294 17.35 0.31 -24.24
CA SER A 294 17.05 0.22 -22.80
C SER A 294 17.87 -0.90 -22.15
N ASP A 295 18.36 -0.63 -20.96
CA ASP A 295 19.14 -1.57 -20.16
C ASP A 295 18.74 -1.51 -18.67
N ARG A 296 19.65 -1.97 -17.77
CA ARG A 296 19.41 -1.94 -16.33
C ARG A 296 19.44 -0.53 -15.72
N GLU A 297 20.02 0.44 -16.43
CA GLU A 297 20.10 1.83 -15.98
C GLU A 297 18.82 2.59 -16.28
N GLY A 298 18.04 2.16 -17.30
CA GLY A 298 16.77 2.78 -17.62
C GLY A 298 16.27 2.56 -19.04
N ILE A 299 15.18 3.27 -19.33
CA ILE A 299 14.57 3.27 -20.67
C ILE A 299 15.39 4.19 -21.58
N ARG A 300 15.69 3.70 -22.79
CA ARG A 300 16.35 4.47 -23.84
C ARG A 300 15.79 4.06 -25.21
N ILE A 301 14.75 4.73 -25.68
CA ILE A 301 14.18 4.54 -27.02
C ILE A 301 14.74 5.62 -27.93
N VAL A 302 15.54 5.25 -28.90
CA VAL A 302 16.28 6.16 -29.78
C VAL A 302 15.60 6.23 -31.16
N LEU A 303 15.26 7.45 -31.58
CA LEU A 303 14.72 7.75 -32.91
C LEU A 303 15.73 8.65 -33.65
N GLU A 304 16.45 8.10 -34.60
CA GLU A 304 17.35 8.89 -35.47
C GLU A 304 16.53 9.66 -36.51
N LEU A 305 16.85 10.95 -36.66
CA LEU A 305 16.17 11.79 -37.62
C LEU A 305 16.89 11.78 -38.99
N ARG A 306 16.11 11.93 -40.06
CA ARG A 306 16.65 12.16 -41.40
C ARG A 306 17.29 13.54 -41.48
N LYS A 307 18.28 13.68 -42.36
CA LYS A 307 18.91 14.97 -42.63
C LYS A 307 17.83 15.99 -43.11
N GLY A 308 17.76 17.12 -42.40
CA GLY A 308 16.76 18.17 -42.69
C GLY A 308 15.34 17.92 -42.16
N ALA A 309 15.16 16.90 -41.32
CA ALA A 309 13.90 16.75 -40.56
C ALA A 309 13.82 17.84 -39.47
N ILE A 310 12.61 18.35 -39.27
CA ILE A 310 12.35 19.34 -38.21
C ILE A 310 11.90 18.57 -36.96
N THR A 311 12.75 18.54 -35.95
CA THR A 311 12.58 17.76 -34.72
C THR A 311 11.24 18.06 -34.01
N LYS A 312 10.81 19.35 -33.97
CA LYS A 312 9.53 19.75 -33.38
C LYS A 312 8.34 19.10 -34.10
N ILE A 313 8.37 19.01 -35.43
CA ILE A 313 7.28 18.41 -36.24
C ILE A 313 7.20 16.90 -35.93
N VAL A 314 8.35 16.21 -35.90
CA VAL A 314 8.40 14.78 -35.59
C VAL A 314 7.88 14.50 -34.18
N LEU A 315 8.27 15.31 -33.19
CA LEU A 315 7.77 15.22 -31.83
C LEU A 315 6.26 15.41 -31.74
N ASN A 316 5.72 16.44 -32.44
CA ASN A 316 4.28 16.69 -32.48
C ASN A 316 3.52 15.50 -33.10
N GLN A 317 4.03 14.93 -34.19
CA GLN A 317 3.44 13.75 -34.81
C GLN A 317 3.49 12.53 -33.89
N LEU A 318 4.60 12.31 -33.15
CA LEU A 318 4.72 11.26 -32.16
C LEU A 318 3.70 11.42 -31.04
N PHE A 319 3.60 12.59 -30.43
CA PHE A 319 2.65 12.84 -29.33
C PHE A 319 1.19 12.75 -29.78
N MET A 320 0.87 13.12 -31.01
CA MET A 320 -0.50 13.07 -31.52
C MET A 320 -0.93 11.65 -31.92
N ARG A 321 0.00 10.82 -32.44
CA ARG A 321 -0.33 9.53 -33.06
C ARG A 321 0.06 8.31 -32.26
N THR A 322 0.76 8.50 -31.15
CA THR A 322 1.22 7.40 -30.29
C THR A 322 0.89 7.66 -28.83
N PRO A 323 0.86 6.61 -27.99
CA PRO A 323 0.62 6.76 -26.56
C PRO A 323 1.79 7.38 -25.77
N LEU A 324 2.82 7.97 -26.45
CA LEU A 324 3.82 8.84 -25.79
C LEU A 324 3.20 10.06 -25.13
N GLN A 325 2.02 10.47 -25.60
CA GLN A 325 1.09 11.31 -24.86
C GLN A 325 -0.18 10.51 -24.61
N SER A 326 -0.57 10.39 -23.35
CA SER A 326 -1.78 9.69 -22.94
C SER A 326 -2.57 10.48 -21.93
N THR A 327 -3.85 10.16 -21.80
CA THR A 327 -4.70 10.73 -20.74
C THR A 327 -4.87 9.71 -19.64
N PHE A 328 -4.47 10.07 -18.42
CA PHE A 328 -4.78 9.30 -17.22
C PHE A 328 -6.08 9.84 -16.60
N GLY A 329 -7.15 9.05 -16.68
CA GLY A 329 -8.43 9.40 -16.08
C GLY A 329 -8.44 9.04 -14.59
N VAL A 330 -8.44 10.04 -13.72
CA VAL A 330 -8.53 9.82 -12.27
C VAL A 330 -9.96 9.52 -11.85
N ILE A 331 -10.16 8.47 -11.08
CA ILE A 331 -11.42 8.11 -10.43
C ILE A 331 -11.07 7.58 -9.04
N ASN A 332 -11.23 8.41 -8.01
CA ASN A 332 -10.90 8.08 -6.63
C ASN A 332 -12.07 7.37 -5.94
N LEU A 333 -12.42 6.19 -6.44
CA LEU A 333 -13.50 5.36 -5.89
C LEU A 333 -12.93 4.30 -4.95
N ALA A 334 -13.34 4.32 -3.68
CA ALA A 334 -12.94 3.36 -2.67
C ALA A 334 -14.14 2.93 -1.79
N LEU A 335 -13.97 1.85 -1.04
CA LEU A 335 -14.96 1.39 -0.07
C LEU A 335 -14.77 2.11 1.26
N VAL A 336 -15.83 2.75 1.71
CA VAL A 336 -15.95 3.33 3.05
C VAL A 336 -17.04 2.56 3.77
N ASP A 337 -16.67 1.79 4.78
CA ASP A 337 -17.58 0.90 5.51
C ASP A 337 -18.42 -0.01 4.58
N GLY A 338 -17.75 -0.58 3.57
CA GLY A 338 -18.37 -1.46 2.58
C GLY A 338 -19.20 -0.75 1.49
N VAL A 339 -19.30 0.58 1.53
CA VAL A 339 -20.04 1.37 0.53
C VAL A 339 -19.08 2.09 -0.42
N PRO A 340 -19.21 1.93 -1.75
CA PRO A 340 -18.37 2.63 -2.71
C PRO A 340 -18.65 4.13 -2.69
N LYS A 341 -17.60 4.94 -2.49
CA LYS A 341 -17.65 6.41 -2.51
C LYS A 341 -16.53 6.98 -3.36
N CYS A 342 -16.85 8.01 -4.17
CA CYS A 342 -15.86 8.81 -4.86
C CYS A 342 -15.37 9.90 -3.90
N LEU A 343 -14.07 9.90 -3.60
CA LEU A 343 -13.48 10.68 -2.51
C LEU A 343 -12.54 11.74 -3.06
N ASN A 344 -12.57 12.92 -2.46
CA ASN A 344 -11.61 13.98 -2.70
C ASN A 344 -10.32 13.75 -1.89
N LEU A 345 -9.27 14.54 -2.15
CA LEU A 345 -7.97 14.37 -1.47
C LEU A 345 -8.09 14.49 0.06
N LYS A 346 -8.84 15.47 0.54
CA LYS A 346 -9.04 15.71 1.98
C LYS A 346 -9.75 14.53 2.65
N GLU A 347 -10.76 13.96 2.01
CA GLU A 347 -11.49 12.79 2.52
C GLU A 347 -10.60 11.55 2.57
N LEU A 348 -9.74 11.33 1.56
CA LEU A 348 -8.78 10.22 1.56
C LEU A 348 -7.81 10.32 2.76
N ILE A 349 -7.27 11.52 3.01
CA ILE A 349 -6.41 11.79 4.17
C ILE A 349 -7.18 11.60 5.47
N PHE A 350 -8.40 12.11 5.55
CA PHE A 350 -9.26 11.98 6.73
C PHE A 350 -9.49 10.52 7.12
N TYR A 351 -9.91 9.65 6.18
CA TYR A 351 -10.16 8.24 6.47
C TYR A 351 -8.89 7.48 6.85
N PHE A 352 -7.75 7.82 6.26
CA PHE A 352 -6.48 7.25 6.70
C PHE A 352 -6.13 7.66 8.15
N VAL A 353 -6.22 8.94 8.48
CA VAL A 353 -5.95 9.45 9.84
C VAL A 353 -6.93 8.84 10.85
N GLN A 354 -8.22 8.71 10.50
CA GLN A 354 -9.21 8.07 11.33
C GLN A 354 -8.87 6.60 11.60
N HIS A 355 -8.47 5.86 10.57
CA HIS A 355 -8.02 4.48 10.72
C HIS A 355 -6.79 4.38 11.62
N ARG A 356 -5.77 5.21 11.42
CA ARG A 356 -4.58 5.25 12.30
C ARG A 356 -4.95 5.58 13.74
N PHE A 357 -5.88 6.50 13.94
CA PHE A 357 -6.38 6.84 15.28
C PHE A 357 -6.98 5.62 15.97
N GLU A 358 -7.79 4.84 15.29
CA GLU A 358 -8.37 3.61 15.82
C GLU A 358 -7.29 2.56 16.13
N VAL A 359 -6.38 2.32 15.19
CA VAL A 359 -5.28 1.37 15.34
C VAL A 359 -4.40 1.70 16.56
N ILE A 360 -3.99 2.97 16.70
CA ILE A 360 -3.15 3.40 17.84
C ILE A 360 -3.93 3.33 19.15
N THR A 361 -5.21 3.67 19.14
CA THR A 361 -6.06 3.53 20.33
C THR A 361 -6.16 2.08 20.78
N ARG A 362 -6.43 1.14 19.86
CA ARG A 362 -6.51 -0.30 20.17
C ARG A 362 -5.16 -0.86 20.61
N ARG A 363 -4.07 -0.50 19.92
CA ARG A 363 -2.70 -0.85 20.29
C ARG A 363 -2.37 -0.41 21.71
N SER A 364 -2.66 0.85 22.02
CA SER A 364 -2.38 1.43 23.35
C SER A 364 -3.21 0.76 24.46
N LYS A 365 -4.46 0.40 24.19
CA LYS A 365 -5.29 -0.37 25.13
C LYS A 365 -4.75 -1.77 25.37
N PHE A 366 -4.31 -2.46 24.29
CA PHE A 366 -3.70 -3.79 24.39
C PHE A 366 -2.40 -3.75 25.21
N GLU A 367 -1.50 -2.80 24.89
CA GLU A 367 -0.25 -2.61 25.60
C GLU A 367 -0.47 -2.21 27.06
N LEU A 368 -1.46 -1.36 27.35
CA LEU A 368 -1.83 -0.99 28.72
C LEU A 368 -2.28 -2.21 29.51
N LYS A 369 -3.19 -3.02 28.96
CA LYS A 369 -3.64 -4.26 29.59
C LYS A 369 -2.47 -5.20 29.92
N LYS A 370 -1.57 -5.40 28.96
CA LYS A 370 -0.37 -6.25 29.15
C LYS A 370 0.59 -5.68 30.18
N ALA A 371 0.79 -4.36 30.19
CA ALA A 371 1.61 -3.69 31.17
C ALA A 371 1.01 -3.77 32.58
N GLU A 372 -0.30 -3.59 32.74
CA GLU A 372 -1.01 -3.72 34.01
C GLU A 372 -0.97 -5.16 34.54
N GLU A 373 -1.19 -6.17 33.67
CA GLU A 373 -1.02 -7.59 34.03
C GLU A 373 0.41 -7.89 34.53
N ARG A 374 1.44 -7.36 33.82
CA ARG A 374 2.84 -7.56 34.22
C ARG A 374 3.20 -6.82 35.50
N ALA A 375 2.77 -5.56 35.66
CA ALA A 375 2.99 -4.77 36.89
C ALA A 375 2.33 -5.44 38.09
N HIS A 376 1.12 -6.02 37.91
CA HIS A 376 0.44 -6.75 38.97
C HIS A 376 1.28 -7.93 39.48
N ILE A 377 1.83 -8.72 38.56
CA ILE A 377 2.74 -9.84 38.96
C ILE A 377 4.00 -9.32 39.66
N LEU A 378 4.65 -8.30 39.09
CA LEU A 378 5.88 -7.74 39.67
C LEU A 378 5.66 -7.16 41.07
N ARG A 379 4.53 -6.50 41.33
CA ARG A 379 4.18 -6.01 42.67
C ARG A 379 4.11 -7.14 43.68
N GLY A 380 3.50 -8.28 43.33
CA GLY A 380 3.47 -9.48 44.15
C GLY A 380 4.88 -10.02 44.46
N LEU A 381 5.74 -10.08 43.43
CA LEU A 381 7.13 -10.51 43.58
C LEU A 381 7.92 -9.57 44.51
N VAL A 382 7.71 -8.25 44.43
CA VAL A 382 8.35 -7.28 45.31
C VAL A 382 7.93 -7.49 46.78
N ILE A 383 6.64 -7.76 47.02
CA ILE A 383 6.14 -8.08 48.36
C ILE A 383 6.81 -9.34 48.89
N ALA A 384 6.91 -10.41 48.08
CA ALA A 384 7.56 -11.65 48.42
C ALA A 384 9.06 -11.49 48.74
N LEU A 385 9.78 -10.68 47.92
CA LEU A 385 11.21 -10.42 48.12
C LEU A 385 11.50 -9.60 49.38
N ARG A 386 10.62 -8.71 49.77
CA ARG A 386 10.72 -7.97 51.04
C ARG A 386 10.49 -8.83 52.25
N ASN A 387 9.76 -9.95 52.12
CA ASN A 387 9.38 -10.85 53.20
C ASN A 387 9.87 -12.28 52.92
N ILE A 388 11.05 -12.42 52.34
CA ILE A 388 11.50 -13.69 51.73
C ILE A 388 11.58 -14.83 52.73
N ASP A 389 12.04 -14.60 53.97
CA ASP A 389 12.17 -15.63 55.00
C ASP A 389 10.80 -16.22 55.35
N GLU A 390 9.78 -15.37 55.47
CA GLU A 390 8.41 -15.81 55.78
C GLU A 390 7.77 -16.54 54.59
N VAL A 391 7.98 -16.06 53.36
CA VAL A 391 7.53 -16.74 52.14
C VAL A 391 8.14 -18.13 52.01
N VAL A 392 9.46 -18.28 52.25
CA VAL A 392 10.15 -19.58 52.21
C VAL A 392 9.63 -20.49 53.32
N ALA A 393 9.35 -19.97 54.53
CA ALA A 393 8.82 -20.75 55.64
C ALA A 393 7.42 -21.29 55.31
N ILE A 394 6.56 -20.47 54.72
CA ILE A 394 5.20 -20.86 54.28
C ILE A 394 5.28 -21.96 53.22
N ILE A 395 6.12 -21.77 52.18
CA ILE A 395 6.25 -22.75 51.11
C ILE A 395 6.78 -24.09 51.64
N LYS A 396 7.82 -24.09 52.49
CA LYS A 396 8.39 -25.31 53.10
C LYS A 396 7.44 -26.04 54.01
N SER A 397 6.58 -25.32 54.75
CA SER A 397 5.62 -25.90 55.71
C SER A 397 4.31 -26.35 55.04
N SER A 398 4.10 -26.09 53.76
CA SER A 398 2.91 -26.47 53.04
C SER A 398 3.02 -27.88 52.46
N GLN A 399 1.90 -28.63 52.44
CA GLN A 399 1.86 -30.03 52.01
C GLN A 399 1.89 -30.14 50.47
N ASN A 400 1.37 -29.15 49.77
CA ASN A 400 1.33 -29.07 48.33
C ASN A 400 1.33 -27.61 47.85
N ILE A 401 1.47 -27.41 46.54
CA ILE A 401 1.56 -26.10 45.87
C ILE A 401 0.30 -25.28 46.12
N ASP A 402 -0.88 -25.89 46.05
CA ASP A 402 -2.16 -25.17 46.21
C ASP A 402 -2.34 -24.66 47.64
N THR A 403 -1.95 -25.47 48.65
CA THR A 403 -1.95 -25.02 50.05
C THR A 403 -0.97 -23.86 50.26
N ALA A 404 0.21 -23.92 49.62
CA ALA A 404 1.19 -22.82 49.69
C ALA A 404 0.64 -21.53 49.10
N LYS A 405 0.00 -21.62 47.92
CA LYS A 405 -0.64 -20.45 47.28
C LYS A 405 -1.73 -19.83 48.16
N ASN A 406 -2.63 -20.65 48.67
CA ASN A 406 -3.74 -20.13 49.50
C ASN A 406 -3.20 -19.41 50.75
N ARG A 407 -2.19 -19.99 51.44
CA ARG A 407 -1.57 -19.35 52.58
C ARG A 407 -0.82 -18.08 52.27
N LEU A 408 -0.17 -18.00 51.08
CA LEU A 408 0.48 -16.78 50.59
C LEU A 408 -0.57 -15.69 50.27
N CYS A 409 -1.66 -16.07 49.64
CA CYS A 409 -2.78 -15.16 49.38
C CYS A 409 -3.37 -14.56 50.64
N GLU A 410 -3.68 -15.43 51.67
CA GLU A 410 -4.24 -14.99 52.95
C GLU A 410 -3.26 -14.12 53.72
N ARG A 411 -1.98 -14.48 53.73
CA ARG A 411 -0.95 -13.82 54.58
C ARG A 411 -0.53 -12.44 54.06
N PHE A 412 -0.40 -12.30 52.73
CA PHE A 412 0.12 -11.09 52.08
C PHE A 412 -0.89 -10.36 51.23
N GLU A 413 -2.19 -10.74 51.29
CA GLU A 413 -3.29 -10.17 50.49
C GLU A 413 -2.99 -10.22 48.98
N LEU A 414 -2.37 -11.34 48.53
CA LEU A 414 -1.99 -11.52 47.13
C LEU A 414 -3.12 -12.14 46.34
N SER A 415 -3.15 -11.82 45.04
CA SER A 415 -4.00 -12.55 44.10
C SER A 415 -3.42 -13.93 43.79
N GLU A 416 -4.27 -14.85 43.31
CA GLU A 416 -3.85 -16.20 42.93
C GLU A 416 -2.71 -16.18 41.89
N ALA A 417 -2.79 -15.26 40.90
CA ALA A 417 -1.78 -15.07 39.87
C ALA A 417 -0.42 -14.61 40.44
N GLN A 418 -0.45 -13.73 41.46
CA GLN A 418 0.77 -13.31 42.17
C GLN A 418 1.35 -14.44 42.98
N ALA A 419 0.53 -15.18 43.74
CA ALA A 419 0.97 -16.32 44.51
C ALA A 419 1.55 -17.43 43.63
N GLN A 420 0.94 -17.70 42.49
CA GLN A 420 1.50 -18.64 41.49
C GLN A 420 2.88 -18.21 41.01
N ALA A 421 3.04 -16.94 40.64
CA ALA A 421 4.32 -16.40 40.19
C ALA A 421 5.42 -16.45 41.26
N ILE A 422 5.04 -16.32 42.54
CA ILE A 422 5.97 -16.47 43.69
C ILE A 422 6.42 -17.91 43.85
N VAL A 423 5.49 -18.87 43.78
CA VAL A 423 5.80 -20.30 43.91
C VAL A 423 6.65 -20.80 42.74
N ASP A 424 6.40 -20.29 41.52
CA ASP A 424 7.18 -20.63 40.32
C ASP A 424 8.55 -19.92 40.25
N MET A 425 8.86 -19.03 41.21
CA MET A 425 10.09 -18.27 41.21
C MET A 425 11.32 -19.19 41.49
N ARG A 426 12.31 -19.11 40.61
CA ARG A 426 13.57 -19.84 40.79
C ARG A 426 14.39 -19.26 41.94
N LEU A 427 15.01 -20.10 42.75
CA LEU A 427 15.84 -19.68 43.88
C LEU A 427 16.97 -18.70 43.50
N GLY A 428 17.50 -18.79 42.28
CA GLY A 428 18.51 -17.85 41.78
C GLY A 428 18.02 -16.40 41.63
N ARG A 429 16.70 -16.15 41.61
CA ARG A 429 16.13 -14.80 41.58
C ARG A 429 16.04 -14.10 42.92
N LEU A 430 16.46 -14.79 43.99
CA LEU A 430 16.49 -14.24 45.36
C LEU A 430 17.77 -13.44 45.68
N THR A 431 18.68 -13.31 44.71
CA THR A 431 19.90 -12.50 44.88
C THR A 431 19.58 -11.01 44.84
N SER A 432 20.36 -10.19 45.55
CA SER A 432 20.17 -8.73 45.58
C SER A 432 20.18 -8.11 44.19
N LEU A 433 21.06 -8.58 43.32
CA LEU A 433 21.14 -8.10 41.93
C LEU A 433 19.85 -8.35 41.11
N GLU A 434 19.21 -9.50 41.31
CA GLU A 434 17.94 -9.81 40.62
C GLU A 434 16.76 -9.04 41.24
N THR A 435 16.79 -8.78 42.56
CA THR A 435 15.81 -7.91 43.21
C THR A 435 15.83 -6.49 42.63
N ASP A 436 17.04 -5.93 42.46
CA ASP A 436 17.18 -4.60 41.86
C ASP A 436 16.68 -4.57 40.42
N LYS A 437 16.86 -5.64 39.64
CA LYS A 437 16.28 -5.74 38.25
C LYS A 437 14.76 -5.77 38.29
N ILE A 438 14.14 -6.50 39.20
CA ILE A 438 12.68 -6.57 39.34
C ILE A 438 12.10 -5.19 39.72
N LEU A 439 12.77 -4.48 40.63
CA LEU A 439 12.36 -3.11 40.99
C LEU A 439 12.51 -2.13 39.85
N ALA A 440 13.59 -2.21 39.08
CA ALA A 440 13.80 -1.39 37.89
C ALA A 440 12.73 -1.71 36.82
N GLU A 441 12.48 -2.98 36.51
CA GLU A 441 11.43 -3.42 35.58
C GLU A 441 10.06 -2.90 36.00
N LEU A 442 9.71 -2.99 37.29
CA LEU A 442 8.43 -2.47 37.80
C LEU A 442 8.30 -0.97 37.57
N LYS A 443 9.36 -0.21 37.88
CA LYS A 443 9.38 1.25 37.69
C LYS A 443 9.18 1.62 36.21
N ASP A 444 9.88 0.91 35.30
CA ASP A 444 9.78 1.17 33.86
C ASP A 444 8.35 0.86 33.34
N ILE A 445 7.77 -0.26 33.81
CA ILE A 445 6.39 -0.63 33.43
C ILE A 445 5.37 0.35 34.01
N GLU A 446 5.55 0.81 35.25
CA GLU A 446 4.65 1.81 35.86
C GLU A 446 4.71 3.14 35.09
N ALA A 447 5.89 3.59 34.70
CA ALA A 447 6.04 4.76 33.84
C ALA A 447 5.37 4.56 32.46
N ARG A 448 5.48 3.34 31.89
CA ARG A 448 4.78 3.00 30.63
C ARG A 448 3.26 3.02 30.79
N ILE A 449 2.72 2.50 31.91
CA ILE A 449 1.29 2.54 32.24
C ILE A 449 0.80 3.98 32.33
N GLU A 450 1.53 4.85 33.03
CA GLU A 450 1.19 6.27 33.16
C GLU A 450 1.16 6.97 31.80
N TYR A 451 2.18 6.75 30.97
CA TYR A 451 2.25 7.24 29.60
C TYR A 451 1.04 6.78 28.77
N LEU A 452 0.71 5.47 28.78
CA LEU A 452 -0.39 4.91 28.01
C LEU A 452 -1.76 5.43 28.49
N LYS A 453 -1.93 5.60 29.80
CA LYS A 453 -3.15 6.23 30.35
C LYS A 453 -3.27 7.68 29.94
N GLY A 454 -2.18 8.44 29.98
CA GLY A 454 -2.11 9.81 29.49
C GLY A 454 -2.47 9.90 27.99
N LEU A 455 -1.87 9.01 27.17
CA LEU A 455 -2.15 8.95 25.74
C LEU A 455 -3.62 8.65 25.43
N LEU A 456 -4.25 7.71 26.15
CA LEU A 456 -5.64 7.32 25.95
C LEU A 456 -6.64 8.35 26.50
N SER A 457 -6.24 9.22 27.41
CA SER A 457 -7.11 10.26 27.99
C SER A 457 -7.31 11.47 27.10
N ASP A 458 -6.37 11.74 26.16
CA ASP A 458 -6.41 12.91 25.28
C ASP A 458 -6.30 12.51 23.80
N PRO A 459 -7.36 12.70 23.01
CA PRO A 459 -7.35 12.46 21.58
C PRO A 459 -6.24 13.22 20.80
N ASN A 460 -5.82 14.40 21.29
CA ASN A 460 -4.77 15.16 20.63
C ASN A 460 -3.41 14.48 20.78
N SER A 461 -3.16 13.84 21.92
CA SER A 461 -1.95 13.05 22.14
C SER A 461 -1.83 11.90 21.12
N ILE A 462 -2.94 11.23 20.79
CA ILE A 462 -2.95 10.18 19.75
C ILE A 462 -2.65 10.79 18.37
N ARG A 463 -3.20 11.97 18.05
CA ARG A 463 -2.91 12.67 16.79
C ARG A 463 -1.43 13.03 16.65
N LEU A 464 -0.79 13.46 17.74
CA LEU A 464 0.65 13.73 17.75
C LEU A 464 1.47 12.46 17.50
N VAL A 465 1.05 11.31 18.03
CA VAL A 465 1.69 10.02 17.74
C VAL A 465 1.55 9.67 16.25
N ILE A 466 0.35 9.86 15.65
CA ILE A 466 0.14 9.65 14.21
C ILE A 466 1.10 10.53 13.41
N LYS A 467 1.18 11.82 13.77
CA LYS A 467 2.06 12.79 13.11
C LYS A 467 3.53 12.35 13.17
N GLN A 468 4.00 11.92 14.34
CA GLN A 468 5.37 11.45 14.50
C GLN A 468 5.63 10.17 13.71
N GLU A 469 4.73 9.19 13.76
CA GLU A 469 4.89 7.93 13.03
C GLU A 469 4.95 8.15 11.51
N ILE A 470 4.08 9.01 10.95
CA ILE A 470 4.10 9.30 9.51
C ILE A 470 5.35 10.08 9.09
N HIS A 471 5.83 10.98 9.96
CA HIS A 471 7.10 11.68 9.75
C HIS A 471 8.28 10.70 9.67
N ASP A 472 8.41 9.81 10.67
CA ASP A 472 9.47 8.80 10.72
C ASP A 472 9.42 7.86 9.50
N LEU A 473 8.22 7.49 9.06
CA LEU A 473 8.04 6.67 7.85
C LEU A 473 8.45 7.43 6.58
N ALA A 474 8.16 8.73 6.49
CA ALA A 474 8.57 9.56 5.36
C ALA A 474 10.09 9.77 5.33
N GLU A 475 10.76 9.88 6.48
CA GLU A 475 12.23 9.91 6.55
C GLU A 475 12.84 8.56 6.14
N LYS A 476 12.26 7.46 6.60
CA LYS A 476 12.78 6.10 6.39
C LYS A 476 12.62 5.59 4.97
N TYR A 477 11.49 5.90 4.32
CA TYR A 477 11.10 5.33 3.02
C TYR A 477 10.87 6.36 1.92
N GLY A 478 10.81 7.64 2.26
CA GLY A 478 10.56 8.70 1.29
C GLY A 478 11.74 8.92 0.35
N ASP A 479 11.44 9.09 -0.92
CA ASP A 479 12.38 9.39 -1.99
C ASP A 479 11.94 10.66 -2.74
N ASP A 480 12.72 11.07 -3.73
CA ASP A 480 12.41 12.24 -4.53
C ASP A 480 11.30 11.94 -5.55
N ARG A 481 10.56 12.99 -5.91
CA ARG A 481 9.55 12.92 -6.96
C ARG A 481 10.17 12.49 -8.29
N ARG A 482 9.51 11.57 -8.98
CA ARG A 482 9.91 11.07 -10.31
C ARG A 482 9.18 11.81 -11.44
N THR A 483 7.88 12.06 -11.27
CA THR A 483 7.03 12.71 -12.28
C THR A 483 7.16 14.22 -12.19
N GLU A 484 7.55 14.87 -13.29
CA GLU A 484 7.57 16.32 -13.42
C GLU A 484 6.16 16.87 -13.66
N ILE A 485 5.87 18.06 -13.12
CA ILE A 485 4.59 18.74 -13.33
C ILE A 485 4.85 20.08 -13.98
N VAL A 486 4.32 20.27 -15.18
CA VAL A 486 4.40 21.52 -15.93
C VAL A 486 3.05 22.23 -15.83
N PRO A 487 3.00 23.45 -15.26
CA PRO A 487 1.73 24.16 -15.04
C PRO A 487 0.96 24.50 -16.32
N ASN A 488 1.69 24.70 -17.41
CA ASN A 488 1.09 25.06 -18.69
C ASN A 488 0.35 23.86 -19.28
N GLN A 489 -0.82 24.12 -19.84
CA GLN A 489 -1.50 23.11 -20.65
C GLN A 489 -0.67 22.81 -21.90
N VAL A 490 -0.82 21.59 -22.41
CA VAL A 490 -0.27 21.23 -23.71
C VAL A 490 -0.89 22.17 -24.75
N GLU A 491 -0.05 22.87 -25.52
CA GLU A 491 -0.50 23.61 -26.68
C GLU A 491 -1.27 22.65 -27.61
N GLN A 492 -2.43 23.05 -28.10
CA GLN A 492 -3.14 22.27 -29.08
C GLN A 492 -2.26 22.17 -30.34
N ILE A 493 -1.91 20.96 -30.70
CA ILE A 493 -1.15 20.69 -31.92
C ILE A 493 -2.13 20.88 -33.10
N ASN A 494 -1.98 21.96 -33.82
CA ASN A 494 -2.75 22.23 -35.04
C ASN A 494 -2.18 21.43 -36.21
N ILE A 495 -2.96 21.30 -37.29
CA ILE A 495 -2.53 20.61 -38.52
C ILE A 495 -1.26 21.26 -39.10
N GLU A 496 -1.14 22.57 -38.98
CA GLU A 496 0.03 23.36 -39.40
C GLU A 496 1.31 22.97 -38.65
N ASP A 497 1.20 22.59 -37.37
CA ASP A 497 2.33 22.12 -36.54
C ASP A 497 2.84 20.72 -36.93
N LEU A 498 2.15 20.03 -37.81
CA LEU A 498 2.46 18.68 -38.30
C LEU A 498 3.08 18.66 -39.70
N ILE A 499 3.09 19.80 -40.38
CA ILE A 499 3.47 19.92 -41.80
C ILE A 499 4.74 20.76 -41.89
N LYS A 500 5.68 20.29 -42.73
CA LYS A 500 6.88 21.06 -43.04
C LYS A 500 6.51 22.31 -43.83
N PRO A 501 6.94 23.53 -43.41
CA PRO A 501 6.73 24.74 -44.20
C PRO A 501 7.46 24.59 -45.54
N GLU A 502 6.71 24.80 -46.64
CA GLU A 502 7.24 24.85 -47.98
C GLU A 502 7.32 26.31 -48.44
N GLU A 503 8.52 26.74 -48.85
CA GLU A 503 8.69 28.03 -49.50
C GLU A 503 8.16 27.92 -50.96
N MET A 504 7.02 28.55 -51.21
CA MET A 504 6.51 28.67 -52.59
C MET A 504 7.06 29.96 -53.22
N ALA A 505 7.83 29.83 -54.28
CA ALA A 505 8.18 30.96 -55.13
C ALA A 505 7.03 31.25 -56.07
N ILE A 506 6.39 32.42 -55.94
CA ILE A 506 5.44 32.93 -56.90
C ILE A 506 6.25 33.66 -57.97
N LEU A 507 6.30 33.11 -59.18
CA LEU A 507 6.78 33.83 -60.35
C LEU A 507 5.66 34.76 -60.81
N ILE A 508 5.87 36.08 -60.69
CA ILE A 508 5.00 37.11 -61.19
C ILE A 508 5.39 37.45 -62.65
#